data_abf5a54703674fd547a566da70c98b31
#
_entry.id   abf5a54703674fd547a566da70c98b31
#
_cell.length_a   1.000
_cell.length_b   1.000
_cell.length_c   1.000
_cell.angle_alpha   90.00
_cell.angle_beta   90.00
_cell.angle_gamma   90.00
#
_symmetry.space_group_name_H-M   'P 1'
#
loop_
_entity.id
_entity.type
_entity.pdbx_description
1 polymer ?
#
loop_
_entity_poly.entity_id
_entity_poly.type
_entity_poly.pdbx_seq_one_letter_code
_entity_poly.pdbx_strand_id
1 'polypeptide(L)'
;MAVPVSPGEAAPAPADPGSGRVRITDPFIEFHTGPGRGYPVFFVVQRGEWIALVSRHTDWYQVRSAGGKLGWVNRSQLASTLTEAGTALPFRDLVLEDYLQRRAEFGGAWGHFSGSPVFKLWAAYNLNDTFALELAGGQVQGLYSGTSFWQLDIVAEPWSDRRLSPFFGIGLGKIDNVPNASLVGDLSNSAKLANAMVGARYHLSDRLIARIDWTEYTGFISSARTDQYHALTAGLAFFF
;
A
#
# COMPACT_ATOMS: atom_id res chain seq x y z
N MET A 1 -47.80 46.72 -12.47
CA MET A 1 -46.52 46.50 -11.74
C MET A 1 -46.40 45.02 -11.48
N ALA A 2 -45.60 44.33 -12.28
CA ALA A 2 -45.37 42.90 -12.12
C ALA A 2 -44.05 42.71 -11.32
N VAL A 3 -44.10 41.93 -10.27
CA VAL A 3 -42.92 41.55 -9.43
C VAL A 3 -42.19 40.43 -10.14
N PRO A 4 -40.86 40.49 -10.33
CA PRO A 4 -40.11 39.42 -10.94
C PRO A 4 -39.96 38.27 -9.91
N VAL A 5 -40.36 37.08 -10.34
CA VAL A 5 -40.10 35.81 -9.61
C VAL A 5 -38.63 35.43 -9.85
N SER A 6 -37.86 35.33 -8.79
CA SER A 6 -36.49 34.80 -8.78
C SER A 6 -36.46 33.33 -9.24
N PRO A 7 -35.48 32.93 -10.03
CA PRO A 7 -35.35 31.54 -10.43
C PRO A 7 -35.00 30.70 -9.20
N GLY A 8 -35.77 29.65 -8.98
CA GLY A 8 -35.66 28.72 -7.89
C GLY A 8 -34.29 28.09 -7.85
N GLU A 9 -33.73 28.09 -6.65
CA GLU A 9 -32.58 27.33 -6.25
C GLU A 9 -32.78 25.84 -6.59
N ALA A 10 -31.97 25.34 -7.49
CA ALA A 10 -32.04 23.96 -7.91
C ALA A 10 -31.78 23.05 -6.69
N ALA A 11 -32.78 22.23 -6.37
CA ALA A 11 -32.64 21.20 -5.33
C ALA A 11 -31.42 20.33 -5.62
N PRO A 12 -30.62 19.95 -4.61
CA PRO A 12 -29.47 19.07 -4.80
C PRO A 12 -29.95 17.72 -5.35
N ALA A 13 -29.26 17.21 -6.37
CA ALA A 13 -29.52 15.92 -6.98
C ALA A 13 -29.55 14.82 -5.91
N PRO A 14 -30.41 13.79 -6.05
CA PRO A 14 -30.52 12.71 -5.10
C PRO A 14 -29.17 11.99 -4.99
N ALA A 15 -28.66 11.87 -3.78
CA ALA A 15 -27.43 11.15 -3.47
C ALA A 15 -27.65 9.66 -3.72
N ASP A 16 -26.66 9.00 -4.35
CA ASP A 16 -26.58 7.56 -4.52
C ASP A 16 -26.80 6.85 -3.16
N PRO A 17 -27.61 5.79 -3.09
CA PRO A 17 -27.95 5.11 -1.83
C PRO A 17 -26.79 4.37 -1.13
N GLY A 18 -25.54 4.49 -1.62
CA GLY A 18 -24.34 3.90 -1.04
C GLY A 18 -23.41 4.87 -0.30
N SER A 19 -23.58 6.18 -0.39
CA SER A 19 -22.71 7.13 0.27
C SER A 19 -23.23 7.50 1.67
N GLY A 20 -22.71 6.85 2.69
CA GLY A 20 -23.00 7.23 4.09
C GLY A 20 -22.58 8.68 4.34
N ARG A 21 -23.54 9.58 4.52
CA ARG A 21 -23.30 10.94 5.00
C ARG A 21 -23.20 10.92 6.51
N VAL A 22 -22.21 11.61 7.05
CA VAL A 22 -22.01 11.74 8.49
C VAL A 22 -21.86 13.20 8.87
N ARG A 23 -22.36 13.54 10.06
CA ARG A 23 -22.25 14.86 10.63
C ARG A 23 -21.11 14.90 11.64
N ILE A 24 -20.25 15.90 11.54
CA ILE A 24 -19.11 16.10 12.42
C ILE A 24 -19.59 16.58 13.80
N THR A 25 -19.20 15.84 14.85
CA THR A 25 -19.48 16.18 16.26
C THR A 25 -18.27 16.75 16.97
N ASP A 26 -17.07 16.40 16.55
CA ASP A 26 -15.82 16.99 17.04
C ASP A 26 -15.70 18.47 16.66
N PRO A 27 -14.87 19.26 17.33
CA PRO A 27 -14.65 20.66 16.98
C PRO A 27 -14.26 20.86 15.52
N PHE A 28 -13.44 19.97 14.97
CA PHE A 28 -13.05 19.95 13.57
C PHE A 28 -12.50 18.57 13.18
N ILE A 29 -12.45 18.30 11.89
CA ILE A 29 -11.80 17.13 11.29
C ILE A 29 -10.79 17.63 10.25
N GLU A 30 -9.61 17.01 10.24
CA GLU A 30 -8.50 17.34 9.36
C GLU A 30 -8.52 16.46 8.10
N PHE A 31 -8.49 17.09 6.94
CA PHE A 31 -8.36 16.42 5.65
C PHE A 31 -6.90 16.37 5.23
N HIS A 32 -6.36 15.16 5.10
CA HIS A 32 -5.03 14.89 4.61
C HIS A 32 -5.03 14.65 3.11
N THR A 33 -3.91 14.93 2.44
CA THR A 33 -3.73 14.70 1.00
C THR A 33 -3.64 13.21 0.63
N GLY A 34 -3.39 12.32 1.61
CA GLY A 34 -3.27 10.88 1.42
C GLY A 34 -3.61 10.10 2.68
N PRO A 35 -3.72 8.74 2.59
CA PRO A 35 -4.13 7.86 3.67
C PRO A 35 -2.98 7.58 4.65
N GLY A 36 -2.61 8.57 5.47
CA GLY A 36 -1.56 8.43 6.48
C GLY A 36 -1.28 9.74 7.20
N ARG A 37 -0.83 9.68 8.46
CA ARG A 37 -0.49 10.85 9.28
C ARG A 37 0.68 11.67 8.71
N GLY A 38 1.51 11.05 7.88
CA GLY A 38 2.62 11.71 7.21
C GLY A 38 2.22 12.60 6.05
N TYR A 39 0.99 12.47 5.55
CA TYR A 39 0.48 13.36 4.51
C TYR A 39 0.03 14.69 5.10
N PRO A 40 0.36 15.83 4.44
CA PRO A 40 0.01 17.15 4.97
C PRO A 40 -1.50 17.35 5.04
N VAL A 41 -1.94 18.04 6.10
CA VAL A 41 -3.30 18.57 6.21
C VAL A 41 -3.44 19.76 5.27
N PHE A 42 -4.46 19.74 4.43
CA PHE A 42 -4.71 20.82 3.46
C PHE A 42 -6.07 21.49 3.63
N PHE A 43 -6.97 20.88 4.40
CA PHE A 43 -8.29 21.41 4.62
C PHE A 43 -8.85 20.93 5.98
N VAL A 44 -9.69 21.75 6.60
CA VAL A 44 -10.36 21.45 7.88
C VAL A 44 -11.84 21.67 7.73
N VAL A 45 -12.63 20.72 8.22
CA VAL A 45 -14.09 20.78 8.24
C VAL A 45 -14.56 20.95 9.68
N GLN A 46 -15.48 21.89 9.92
CA GLN A 46 -15.91 22.28 11.26
C GLN A 46 -17.06 21.41 11.79
N ARG A 47 -17.28 21.50 13.11
CA ARG A 47 -18.42 20.86 13.77
C ARG A 47 -19.74 21.24 13.12
N GLY A 48 -20.60 20.24 12.94
CA GLY A 48 -21.94 20.42 12.40
C GLY A 48 -22.02 20.31 10.88
N GLU A 49 -20.89 20.35 10.17
CA GLU A 49 -20.85 20.13 8.73
C GLU A 49 -21.04 18.66 8.36
N TRP A 50 -21.54 18.44 7.14
CA TRP A 50 -21.74 17.11 6.59
C TRP A 50 -20.60 16.72 5.68
N ILE A 51 -20.15 15.49 5.82
CA ILE A 51 -19.20 14.87 4.91
C ILE A 51 -19.77 13.55 4.38
N ALA A 52 -19.43 13.20 3.15
CA ALA A 52 -19.78 11.91 2.53
C ALA A 52 -18.56 10.99 2.53
N LEU A 53 -18.75 9.76 2.99
CA LEU A 53 -17.72 8.71 2.89
C LEU A 53 -17.67 8.23 1.44
N VAL A 54 -16.47 8.20 0.83
CA VAL A 54 -16.25 7.83 -0.57
C VAL A 54 -15.56 6.48 -0.68
N SER A 55 -14.48 6.28 0.05
CA SER A 55 -13.71 5.02 0.06
C SER A 55 -12.91 4.87 1.35
N ARG A 56 -12.37 3.69 1.58
CA ARG A 56 -11.50 3.39 2.72
C ARG A 56 -10.19 2.80 2.25
N HIS A 57 -9.11 3.18 2.93
CA HIS A 57 -7.81 2.54 2.82
C HIS A 57 -7.22 2.37 4.22
N THR A 58 -7.18 1.13 4.71
CA THR A 58 -6.76 0.80 6.09
C THR A 58 -7.59 1.54 7.16
N ASP A 59 -6.97 2.31 8.03
CA ASP A 59 -7.64 3.17 9.04
C ASP A 59 -7.95 4.58 8.53
N TRP A 60 -7.82 4.83 7.23
CA TRP A 60 -8.08 6.11 6.60
C TRP A 60 -9.30 6.03 5.67
N TYR A 61 -10.16 7.03 5.77
CA TYR A 61 -11.35 7.16 4.94
C TYR A 61 -11.20 8.35 4.01
N GLN A 62 -11.40 8.10 2.71
CA GLN A 62 -11.56 9.18 1.77
C GLN A 62 -12.96 9.76 1.94
N VAL A 63 -13.02 11.04 2.21
CA VAL A 63 -14.28 11.74 2.47
C VAL A 63 -14.39 12.95 1.55
N ARG A 64 -15.65 13.32 1.26
CA ARG A 64 -15.99 14.49 0.48
C ARG A 64 -16.74 15.49 1.35
N SER A 65 -16.25 16.74 1.44
CA SER A 65 -16.95 17.81 2.12
C SER A 65 -18.19 18.28 1.33
N ALA A 66 -19.08 19.01 1.96
CA ALA A 66 -20.23 19.65 1.30
C ALA A 66 -19.81 20.58 0.14
N GLY A 67 -18.62 21.19 0.22
CA GLY A 67 -18.02 22.00 -0.83
C GLY A 67 -17.30 21.20 -1.94
N GLY A 68 -17.45 19.87 -1.98
CA GLY A 68 -16.87 19.00 -3.02
C GLY A 68 -15.38 18.67 -2.86
N LYS A 69 -14.69 19.14 -1.81
CA LYS A 69 -13.28 18.82 -1.58
C LYS A 69 -13.14 17.37 -1.11
N LEU A 70 -12.21 16.63 -1.73
CA LEU A 70 -11.85 15.27 -1.36
C LEU A 70 -10.60 15.30 -0.47
N GLY A 71 -10.60 14.52 0.60
CA GLY A 71 -9.45 14.36 1.50
C GLY A 71 -9.53 13.07 2.28
N TRP A 72 -8.46 12.75 2.99
CA TRP A 72 -8.36 11.55 3.81
C TRP A 72 -8.45 11.93 5.29
N VAL A 73 -9.28 11.18 6.02
CA VAL A 73 -9.53 11.37 7.46
C VAL A 73 -9.27 10.06 8.19
N ASN A 74 -8.63 10.13 9.33
CA ASN A 74 -8.37 8.95 10.15
C ASN A 74 -9.67 8.43 10.78
N ARG A 75 -9.80 7.11 10.90
CA ARG A 75 -10.93 6.42 11.52
C ARG A 75 -11.24 6.93 12.92
N SER A 76 -10.23 7.27 13.73
CA SER A 76 -10.43 7.77 15.08
C SER A 76 -11.19 9.09 15.13
N GLN A 77 -10.97 9.98 14.14
CA GLN A 77 -11.71 11.24 14.01
C GLN A 77 -13.15 11.02 13.51
N LEU A 78 -13.38 9.97 12.72
CA LEU A 78 -14.73 9.62 12.26
C LEU A 78 -15.55 8.86 13.30
N ALA A 79 -14.91 8.22 14.28
CA ALA A 79 -15.59 7.44 15.31
C ALA A 79 -16.55 8.29 16.16
N SER A 80 -16.33 9.59 16.25
CA SER A 80 -17.19 10.55 16.94
C SER A 80 -18.27 11.18 16.06
N THR A 81 -18.35 10.83 14.77
CA THR A 81 -19.36 11.36 13.84
C THR A 81 -20.71 10.63 14.00
N LEU A 82 -21.79 11.31 13.64
CA LEU A 82 -23.14 10.76 13.68
C LEU A 82 -23.75 10.65 12.29
N THR A 83 -24.52 9.58 12.08
CA THR A 83 -25.35 9.43 10.87
C THR A 83 -26.51 10.43 10.83
N GLU A 84 -27.21 10.54 9.70
CA GLU A 84 -28.45 11.34 9.58
C GLU A 84 -29.51 10.91 10.60
N ALA A 85 -29.52 9.65 11.02
CA ALA A 85 -30.41 9.12 12.07
C ALA A 85 -29.97 9.46 13.50
N GLY A 86 -28.85 10.17 13.69
CA GLY A 86 -28.32 10.53 15.02
C GLY A 86 -27.66 9.35 15.76
N THR A 87 -27.44 8.23 15.09
CA THR A 87 -26.74 7.05 15.62
C THR A 87 -25.26 7.11 15.25
N ALA A 88 -24.37 6.66 16.16
CA ALA A 88 -22.97 6.47 15.84
C ALA A 88 -22.86 5.45 14.70
N LEU A 89 -22.04 5.72 13.70
CA LEU A 89 -21.80 4.78 12.61
C LEU A 89 -21.26 3.46 13.16
N PRO A 90 -21.94 2.34 12.94
CA PRO A 90 -21.33 1.05 13.19
C PRO A 90 -20.29 0.81 12.08
N PHE A 91 -19.04 1.20 12.36
CA PHE A 91 -17.90 1.01 11.42
C PHE A 91 -17.67 -0.46 11.00
N ARG A 92 -18.51 -1.39 11.47
CA ARG A 92 -18.47 -2.81 11.16
C ARG A 92 -19.10 -3.17 9.81
N ASP A 93 -20.10 -2.45 9.35
CA ASP A 93 -20.92 -2.86 8.20
C ASP A 93 -20.44 -2.29 6.84
N LEU A 94 -19.68 -1.16 6.87
CA LEU A 94 -19.00 -0.62 5.67
C LEU A 94 -17.70 -1.39 5.32
N VAL A 95 -17.35 -2.41 6.11
CA VAL A 95 -16.03 -3.03 6.12
C VAL A 95 -15.85 -4.08 5.02
N LEU A 96 -16.91 -4.69 4.48
CA LEU A 96 -16.76 -5.88 3.64
C LEU A 96 -16.65 -5.58 2.14
N GLU A 97 -17.31 -4.57 1.62
CA GLU A 97 -17.32 -4.27 0.17
C GLU A 97 -16.17 -3.37 -0.28
N ASP A 98 -15.82 -2.33 0.50
CA ASP A 98 -14.68 -1.44 0.18
C ASP A 98 -13.32 -2.07 0.50
N TYR A 99 -13.31 -3.06 1.39
CA TYR A 99 -12.11 -3.78 1.81
C TYR A 99 -11.44 -4.57 0.67
N LEU A 100 -12.20 -4.90 -0.37
CA LEU A 100 -11.73 -5.67 -1.53
C LEU A 100 -11.12 -4.80 -2.65
N GLN A 101 -11.30 -3.48 -2.65
CA GLN A 101 -11.02 -2.69 -3.86
C GLN A 101 -9.64 -2.03 -3.95
N ARG A 102 -8.85 -1.88 -2.86
CA ARG A 102 -7.53 -1.19 -2.94
C ARG A 102 -6.50 -1.75 -1.95
N ARG A 103 -6.19 -3.02 -2.07
CA ARG A 103 -5.19 -3.70 -1.24
C ARG A 103 -3.95 -4.12 -2.00
N ALA A 104 -3.89 -3.82 -3.28
CA ALA A 104 -2.80 -4.27 -4.12
C ALA A 104 -1.75 -3.17 -4.28
N GLU A 105 -0.50 -3.54 -4.09
CA GLU A 105 0.68 -2.75 -4.37
C GLU A 105 1.49 -3.45 -5.46
N PHE A 106 1.98 -2.68 -6.44
CA PHE A 106 2.92 -3.17 -7.44
C PHE A 106 4.13 -2.27 -7.47
N GLY A 107 5.32 -2.88 -7.54
CA GLY A 107 6.54 -2.12 -7.56
C GLY A 107 7.66 -2.77 -8.33
N GLY A 108 8.68 -1.95 -8.63
CA GLY A 108 9.91 -2.37 -9.23
C GLY A 108 11.10 -1.70 -8.57
N ALA A 109 12.21 -2.45 -8.44
CA ALA A 109 13.44 -1.99 -7.83
C ALA A 109 14.67 -2.43 -8.60
N TRP A 110 15.72 -1.63 -8.48
CA TRP A 110 17.07 -1.93 -8.93
C TRP A 110 18.01 -1.95 -7.74
N GLY A 111 19.09 -2.72 -7.89
CA GLY A 111 20.11 -2.76 -6.87
C GLY A 111 21.22 -3.74 -7.17
N HIS A 112 21.80 -4.30 -6.13
CA HIS A 112 22.88 -5.27 -6.21
C HIS A 112 22.52 -6.51 -5.40
N PHE A 113 22.78 -7.66 -5.98
CA PHE A 113 22.67 -8.99 -5.38
C PHE A 113 24.06 -9.61 -5.33
N SER A 114 24.67 -9.68 -4.15
CA SER A 114 26.04 -10.18 -3.94
C SER A 114 27.06 -9.62 -4.94
N GLY A 115 26.97 -8.28 -5.18
CA GLY A 115 27.87 -7.57 -6.08
C GLY A 115 27.44 -7.51 -7.55
N SER A 116 26.43 -8.28 -7.98
CA SER A 116 25.89 -8.26 -9.34
C SER A 116 24.63 -7.40 -9.45
N PRO A 117 24.39 -6.68 -10.56
CA PRO A 117 23.17 -5.92 -10.74
C PRO A 117 21.92 -6.81 -10.67
N VAL A 118 20.90 -6.34 -9.99
CA VAL A 118 19.60 -7.02 -9.88
C VAL A 118 18.46 -6.08 -10.24
N PHE A 119 17.47 -6.62 -10.95
CA PHE A 119 16.16 -6.01 -11.14
C PHE A 119 15.12 -6.91 -10.47
N LYS A 120 14.24 -6.30 -9.63
CA LYS A 120 13.19 -6.99 -8.89
C LYS A 120 11.85 -6.32 -9.16
N LEU A 121 10.81 -7.12 -9.37
CA LEU A 121 9.41 -6.71 -9.39
C LEU A 121 8.69 -7.39 -8.24
N TRP A 122 7.69 -6.72 -7.68
CA TRP A 122 6.83 -7.32 -6.66
C TRP A 122 5.39 -6.90 -6.82
N ALA A 123 4.51 -7.77 -6.32
CA ALA A 123 3.11 -7.49 -6.08
C ALA A 123 2.81 -7.85 -4.62
N ALA A 124 2.19 -6.95 -3.88
CA ALA A 124 1.81 -7.18 -2.50
C ALA A 124 0.30 -7.01 -2.30
N TYR A 125 -0.23 -7.80 -1.38
CA TYR A 125 -1.61 -7.73 -0.94
C TYR A 125 -1.66 -7.49 0.56
N ASN A 126 -2.21 -6.36 0.98
CA ASN A 126 -2.34 -5.98 2.37
C ASN A 126 -3.46 -6.79 3.05
N LEU A 127 -3.08 -7.65 3.99
CA LEU A 127 -4.02 -8.45 4.79
C LEU A 127 -4.71 -7.59 5.84
N ASN A 128 -3.93 -6.68 6.46
CA ASN A 128 -4.37 -5.67 7.42
C ASN A 128 -3.39 -4.49 7.42
N ASP A 129 -3.52 -3.57 8.38
CA ASP A 129 -2.71 -2.35 8.47
C ASP A 129 -1.23 -2.62 8.77
N THR A 130 -0.90 -3.82 9.24
CA THR A 130 0.45 -4.21 9.66
C THR A 130 1.06 -5.26 8.76
N PHE A 131 0.26 -6.20 8.25
CA PHE A 131 0.75 -7.36 7.50
C PHE A 131 0.31 -7.36 6.05
N ALA A 132 1.27 -7.68 5.17
CA ALA A 132 1.05 -7.91 3.76
C ALA A 132 1.65 -9.25 3.30
N LEU A 133 1.07 -9.84 2.28
CA LEU A 133 1.63 -10.94 1.53
C LEU A 133 2.25 -10.38 0.25
N GLU A 134 3.54 -10.62 0.03
CA GLU A 134 4.29 -10.11 -1.11
C GLU A 134 4.82 -11.26 -1.97
N LEU A 135 4.52 -11.23 -3.26
CA LEU A 135 5.14 -12.09 -4.27
C LEU A 135 6.16 -11.24 -5.03
N ALA A 136 7.41 -11.65 -5.01
CA ALA A 136 8.47 -10.96 -5.72
C ALA A 136 9.21 -11.90 -6.68
N GLY A 137 9.69 -11.34 -7.78
CA GLY A 137 10.54 -12.02 -8.75
C GLY A 137 11.62 -11.09 -9.24
N GLY A 138 12.80 -11.64 -9.54
CA GLY A 138 13.91 -10.82 -9.98
C GLY A 138 14.90 -11.58 -10.89
N GLN A 139 15.70 -10.78 -11.57
CA GLN A 139 16.80 -11.27 -12.41
C GLN A 139 18.11 -10.60 -11.99
N VAL A 140 19.11 -11.40 -11.75
CA VAL A 140 20.48 -10.98 -11.47
C VAL A 140 21.31 -11.18 -12.73
N GLN A 141 21.98 -10.12 -13.16
CA GLN A 141 22.84 -10.16 -14.34
C GLN A 141 24.29 -10.34 -13.90
N GLY A 142 24.74 -11.58 -13.78
CA GLY A 142 26.15 -11.91 -13.57
C GLY A 142 26.94 -11.91 -14.88
N LEU A 143 28.26 -11.72 -14.79
CA LEU A 143 29.16 -11.75 -15.96
C LEU A 143 29.15 -13.10 -16.68
N TYR A 144 28.94 -14.18 -15.94
CA TYR A 144 29.04 -15.57 -16.45
C TYR A 144 27.76 -16.38 -16.35
N SER A 145 26.72 -15.84 -15.69
CA SER A 145 25.44 -16.53 -15.50
C SER A 145 24.30 -15.56 -15.34
N GLY A 146 23.14 -15.90 -15.88
CA GLY A 146 21.86 -15.27 -15.55
C GLY A 146 21.22 -16.04 -14.39
N THR A 147 20.87 -15.33 -13.32
CA THR A 147 20.15 -15.92 -12.18
C THR A 147 18.77 -15.31 -12.10
N SER A 148 17.75 -16.15 -12.06
CA SER A 148 16.39 -15.71 -11.78
C SER A 148 15.91 -16.26 -10.44
N PHE A 149 15.09 -15.52 -9.73
CA PHE A 149 14.49 -15.97 -8.47
C PHE A 149 13.06 -15.50 -8.36
N TRP A 150 12.28 -16.22 -7.59
CA TRP A 150 10.98 -15.76 -7.09
C TRP A 150 10.85 -16.11 -5.60
N GLN A 151 10.06 -15.34 -4.88
CA GLN A 151 9.85 -15.49 -3.45
C GLN A 151 8.45 -15.05 -3.06
N LEU A 152 7.94 -15.67 -2.02
CA LEU A 152 6.70 -15.30 -1.36
C LEU A 152 7.02 -14.93 0.08
N ASP A 153 6.68 -13.71 0.46
CA ASP A 153 7.07 -13.10 1.73
C ASP A 153 5.85 -12.69 2.53
N ILE A 154 5.93 -12.82 3.84
CA ILE A 154 5.08 -12.11 4.78
C ILE A 154 5.85 -10.88 5.25
N VAL A 155 5.29 -9.72 4.98
CA VAL A 155 5.88 -8.41 5.30
C VAL A 155 5.09 -7.78 6.43
N ALA A 156 5.78 -7.29 7.44
CA ALA A 156 5.21 -6.54 8.56
C ALA A 156 5.67 -5.09 8.53
N GLU A 157 4.72 -4.16 8.61
CA GLU A 157 4.92 -2.72 8.62
C GLU A 157 4.19 -2.10 9.83
N PRO A 158 4.79 -2.14 11.04
CA PRO A 158 4.13 -1.71 12.28
C PRO A 158 3.75 -0.23 12.34
N TRP A 159 4.43 0.60 11.55
CA TRP A 159 4.24 2.05 11.52
C TRP A 159 3.75 2.54 10.14
N SER A 160 2.84 1.80 9.53
CA SER A 160 2.25 2.13 8.21
C SER A 160 1.55 3.49 8.15
N ASP A 161 1.24 4.08 9.31
CA ASP A 161 0.63 5.40 9.46
C ASP A 161 1.64 6.56 9.33
N ARG A 162 2.94 6.28 9.21
CA ARG A 162 3.98 7.31 9.11
C ARG A 162 4.43 7.52 7.67
N ARG A 163 4.90 8.74 7.37
CA ARG A 163 5.46 9.06 6.05
C ARG A 163 6.70 8.25 5.73
N LEU A 164 7.53 7.99 6.73
CA LEU A 164 8.64 7.05 6.69
C LEU A 164 8.27 5.85 7.55
N SER A 165 8.10 4.71 6.92
CA SER A 165 7.62 3.49 7.54
C SER A 165 8.65 2.38 7.37
N PRO A 166 9.35 1.97 8.44
CA PRO A 166 10.20 0.80 8.40
C PRO A 166 9.35 -0.47 8.34
N PHE A 167 9.85 -1.46 7.61
CA PHE A 167 9.23 -2.76 7.48
C PHE A 167 10.26 -3.87 7.58
N PHE A 168 9.79 -5.07 7.87
CA PHE A 168 10.58 -6.29 7.85
C PHE A 168 9.72 -7.44 7.32
N GLY A 169 10.38 -8.45 6.77
CA GLY A 169 9.68 -9.59 6.19
C GLY A 169 10.53 -10.84 6.22
N ILE A 170 9.85 -11.96 6.10
CA ILE A 170 10.45 -13.28 5.93
C ILE A 170 9.71 -14.03 4.85
N GLY A 171 10.43 -14.85 4.10
CA GLY A 171 9.81 -15.58 3.00
C GLY A 171 10.56 -16.81 2.55
N LEU A 172 9.93 -17.48 1.60
CA LEU A 172 10.45 -18.67 0.94
C LEU A 172 10.34 -18.49 -0.57
N GLY A 173 11.24 -19.12 -1.30
CA GLY A 173 11.25 -19.01 -2.75
C GLY A 173 12.13 -20.07 -3.42
N LYS A 174 12.49 -19.75 -4.64
CA LYS A 174 13.35 -20.58 -5.49
C LYS A 174 14.30 -19.68 -6.28
N ILE A 175 15.52 -20.14 -6.44
CA ILE A 175 16.54 -19.51 -7.27
C ILE A 175 16.97 -20.50 -8.34
N ASP A 176 17.01 -20.04 -9.57
CA ASP A 176 17.45 -20.80 -10.75
C ASP A 176 18.65 -20.07 -11.37
N ASN A 177 19.78 -20.75 -11.42
CA ASN A 177 21.00 -20.22 -12.01
C ASN A 177 21.26 -20.91 -13.37
N VAL A 178 21.31 -20.11 -14.43
CA VAL A 178 21.59 -20.57 -15.80
C VAL A 178 22.95 -20.06 -16.20
N PRO A 179 23.96 -20.95 -16.36
CA PRO A 179 25.28 -20.56 -16.86
C PRO A 179 25.21 -19.99 -18.29
N ASN A 180 25.89 -18.89 -18.54
CA ASN A 180 25.94 -18.25 -19.88
C ASN A 180 26.88 -18.97 -20.86
N ALA A 181 27.63 -19.97 -20.44
CA ALA A 181 28.60 -20.67 -21.28
C ALA A 181 27.97 -21.90 -21.92
N SER A 182 27.83 -21.88 -23.24
CA SER A 182 27.34 -22.97 -24.08
C SER A 182 28.29 -24.18 -24.23
N LEU A 183 29.35 -24.24 -23.44
CA LEU A 183 30.41 -25.26 -23.57
C LEU A 183 30.35 -26.38 -22.52
N VAL A 184 29.48 -26.28 -21.53
CA VAL A 184 29.25 -27.32 -20.54
C VAL A 184 27.76 -27.58 -20.52
N GLY A 185 27.34 -28.83 -20.73
CA GLY A 185 25.92 -29.19 -20.85
C GLY A 185 25.06 -28.62 -19.72
N ASP A 186 23.78 -28.40 -20.00
CA ASP A 186 22.73 -27.81 -19.15
C ASP A 186 22.75 -28.29 -17.69
N LEU A 187 23.60 -27.69 -16.88
CA LEU A 187 23.57 -27.80 -15.43
C LEU A 187 22.78 -26.59 -14.85
N SER A 188 21.49 -26.55 -15.17
CA SER A 188 20.59 -25.62 -14.48
C SER A 188 20.49 -26.03 -13.00
N ASN A 189 21.09 -25.25 -12.13
CA ASN A 189 21.09 -25.53 -10.69
C ASN A 189 19.94 -24.74 -10.05
N SER A 190 18.89 -25.43 -9.64
CA SER A 190 17.79 -24.82 -8.89
C SER A 190 17.93 -25.11 -7.41
N ALA A 191 17.74 -24.11 -6.57
CA ALA A 191 17.78 -24.26 -5.12
C ALA A 191 16.55 -23.63 -4.46
N LYS A 192 16.11 -24.24 -3.36
CA LYS A 192 15.13 -23.60 -2.48
C LYS A 192 15.76 -22.40 -1.78
N LEU A 193 14.96 -21.35 -1.60
CA LEU A 193 15.41 -20.09 -1.03
C LEU A 193 14.60 -19.78 0.22
N ALA A 194 15.28 -19.40 1.30
CA ALA A 194 14.66 -18.70 2.42
C ALA A 194 15.26 -17.30 2.48
N ASN A 195 14.47 -16.33 2.87
CA ASN A 195 14.92 -14.95 2.98
C ASN A 195 14.41 -14.26 4.24
N ALA A 196 15.16 -13.23 4.66
CA ALA A 196 14.74 -12.26 5.64
C ALA A 196 15.07 -10.87 5.10
N MET A 197 14.13 -9.93 5.19
CA MET A 197 14.31 -8.57 4.68
C MET A 197 14.00 -7.53 5.74
N VAL A 198 14.70 -6.40 5.63
CA VAL A 198 14.42 -5.17 6.37
C VAL A 198 14.50 -4.00 5.41
N GLY A 199 13.62 -3.03 5.57
CA GLY A 199 13.62 -1.89 4.68
C GLY A 199 12.82 -0.72 5.22
N ALA A 200 12.68 0.30 4.39
CA ALA A 200 11.88 1.47 4.67
C ALA A 200 11.08 1.88 3.43
N ARG A 201 9.86 2.32 3.66
CA ARG A 201 8.96 2.92 2.68
C ARG A 201 8.83 4.40 2.97
N TYR A 202 8.86 5.21 1.94
CA TYR A 202 8.65 6.65 2.02
C TYR A 202 7.52 7.05 1.08
N HIS A 203 6.43 7.54 1.65
CA HIS A 203 5.27 7.98 0.90
C HIS A 203 5.55 9.30 0.17
N LEU A 204 5.72 9.26 -1.15
CA LEU A 204 5.96 10.42 -2.01
C LEU A 204 4.64 11.16 -2.30
N SER A 205 3.59 10.41 -2.62
CA SER A 205 2.24 10.90 -2.86
C SER A 205 1.20 9.87 -2.39
N ASP A 206 -0.07 10.16 -2.61
CA ASP A 206 -1.22 9.29 -2.28
C ASP A 206 -1.21 7.92 -3.00
N ARG A 207 -0.40 7.75 -4.04
CA ARG A 207 -0.30 6.51 -4.81
C ARG A 207 1.12 6.03 -5.08
N LEU A 208 2.13 6.84 -4.76
CA LEU A 208 3.52 6.56 -5.08
C LEU A 208 4.36 6.46 -3.82
N ILE A 209 5.08 5.36 -3.68
CA ILE A 209 5.97 5.05 -2.58
C ILE A 209 7.37 4.80 -3.11
N ALA A 210 8.37 5.41 -2.49
CA ALA A 210 9.76 4.99 -2.62
C ALA A 210 10.04 3.91 -1.56
N ARG A 211 10.77 2.88 -1.96
CA ARG A 211 11.16 1.75 -1.10
C ARG A 211 12.65 1.50 -1.22
N ILE A 212 13.30 1.22 -0.10
CA ILE A 212 14.65 0.67 -0.02
C ILE A 212 14.61 -0.55 0.88
N ASP A 213 15.25 -1.64 0.47
CA ASP A 213 15.31 -2.86 1.27
C ASP A 213 16.67 -3.56 1.16
N TRP A 214 17.09 -4.13 2.30
CA TRP A 214 18.16 -5.09 2.43
C TRP A 214 17.54 -6.46 2.67
N THR A 215 17.96 -7.46 1.87
CA THR A 215 17.46 -8.83 1.97
C THR A 215 18.61 -9.79 2.08
N GLU A 216 18.58 -10.64 3.10
CA GLU A 216 19.48 -11.80 3.24
C GLU A 216 18.78 -13.03 2.73
N TYR A 217 19.49 -13.80 1.91
CA TYR A 217 19.01 -15.02 1.28
C TYR A 217 19.84 -16.19 1.71
N THR A 218 19.20 -17.30 2.03
CA THR A 218 19.81 -18.61 2.26
C THR A 218 19.34 -19.60 1.21
N GLY A 219 20.23 -19.99 0.31
CA GLY A 219 19.96 -20.99 -0.72
C GLY A 219 20.33 -22.40 -0.25
N PHE A 220 19.37 -23.32 -0.30
CA PHE A 220 19.55 -24.73 0.04
C PHE A 220 19.84 -25.54 -1.23
N ILE A 221 21.13 -25.75 -1.54
CA ILE A 221 21.56 -26.42 -2.77
C ILE A 221 21.52 -27.95 -2.60
N SER A 222 21.90 -28.45 -1.41
CA SER A 222 21.79 -29.86 -1.05
C SER A 222 21.60 -30.01 0.46
N SER A 223 21.37 -31.23 0.93
CA SER A 223 21.24 -31.53 2.36
C SER A 223 22.45 -31.14 3.24
N ALA A 224 23.62 -30.90 2.60
CA ALA A 224 24.87 -30.57 3.28
C ALA A 224 25.47 -29.22 2.86
N ARG A 225 24.86 -28.49 1.89
CA ARG A 225 25.41 -27.25 1.36
C ARG A 225 24.36 -26.15 1.29
N THR A 226 24.65 -25.07 1.99
CA THR A 226 23.91 -23.82 2.00
C THR A 226 24.80 -22.68 1.54
N ASP A 227 24.31 -21.84 0.65
CA ASP A 227 25.00 -20.62 0.24
C ASP A 227 24.19 -19.40 0.70
N GLN A 228 24.89 -18.35 1.14
CA GLN A 228 24.29 -17.11 1.59
C GLN A 228 24.51 -16.01 0.57
N TYR A 229 23.47 -15.22 0.33
CA TYR A 229 23.49 -14.08 -0.57
C TYR A 229 22.83 -12.89 0.11
N HIS A 230 23.19 -11.69 -0.30
CA HIS A 230 22.56 -10.48 0.18
C HIS A 230 22.19 -9.57 -1.00
N ALA A 231 21.12 -8.83 -0.87
CA ALA A 231 20.70 -7.85 -1.85
C ALA A 231 20.34 -6.52 -1.18
N LEU A 232 20.77 -5.43 -1.80
CA LEU A 232 20.33 -4.07 -1.50
C LEU A 232 19.59 -3.55 -2.72
N THR A 233 18.31 -3.23 -2.56
CA THR A 233 17.50 -2.72 -3.67
C THR A 233 16.78 -1.42 -3.28
N ALA A 234 16.60 -0.54 -4.27
CA ALA A 234 15.80 0.66 -4.15
C ALA A 234 14.85 0.77 -5.34
N GLY A 235 13.63 1.22 -5.10
CA GLY A 235 12.60 1.24 -6.13
C GLY A 235 11.39 2.07 -5.81
N LEU A 236 10.39 1.94 -6.66
CA LEU A 236 9.12 2.64 -6.57
C LEU A 236 7.96 1.65 -6.61
N ALA A 237 6.92 1.95 -5.88
CA ALA A 237 5.67 1.19 -5.87
C ALA A 237 4.46 2.09 -6.06
N PHE A 238 3.41 1.51 -6.66
CA PHE A 238 2.11 2.13 -6.84
C PHE A 238 1.05 1.33 -6.09
N PHE A 239 0.15 2.05 -5.41
CA PHE A 239 -1.04 1.52 -4.75
C PHE A 239 -2.29 1.64 -5.63
N PHE A 240 -3.11 0.57 -5.61
CA PHE A 240 -4.39 0.50 -6.30
C PHE A 240 -5.53 0.14 -5.34
#